data_6375a5193442a0865c315547c308c4ef
#
_entry.id   6375a5193442a0865c315547c308c4ef
#
_cell.length_a   1.000
_cell.length_b   1.000
_cell.length_c   1.000
_cell.angle_alpha   90.00
_cell.angle_beta   90.00
_cell.angle_gamma   90.00
#
_symmetry.space_group_name_H-M   'P 1'
#
loop_
_entity.id
_entity.type
_entity.pdbx_description
1 polymer ?
#
loop_
_entity_poly.entity_id
_entity_poly.type
_entity_poly.pdbx_seq_one_letter_code
_entity_poly.pdbx_strand_id
1 'polypeptide(L)'
;MKNLFTFLFVSSFLMGSSQMSYSSGNYASGSYSIPMTTVARGLLSENFDTTGANMTWDYSQLGMDVSGSRYSVTPASSGYQAPFITQCILAGGGFTCLTKWNSLTNIGLVDIDSLDAFVFTLYDVMTMAKKANNKLIGNVKGLKIIDSIGISIPIVAEYTSPDTILTFPFTYQDSSKSYGAWGVDLTSIGQNIQYKVTYNREWKVEGYGTLITPYQTHNNVLKVKTTLDQVDSVVFFATPLGLPRKIVEYTWYDANFE
;
A
#
# COMPACT_ATOMS: atom_id res chain seq x y z
N MET A 1 3.15 -29.76 69.06
CA MET A 1 3.12 -28.49 68.33
C MET A 1 3.16 -28.82 66.84
N LYS A 2 2.03 -28.71 66.15
CA LYS A 2 1.90 -28.97 64.69
C LYS A 2 1.92 -27.62 63.99
N ASN A 3 2.97 -27.34 63.21
CA ASN A 3 3.06 -26.14 62.39
C ASN A 3 2.26 -26.38 61.12
N LEU A 4 1.15 -25.64 61.00
CA LEU A 4 0.30 -25.58 59.81
C LEU A 4 0.93 -24.55 58.87
N PHE A 5 1.56 -24.99 57.79
CA PHE A 5 2.03 -24.12 56.70
C PHE A 5 0.84 -23.83 55.79
N THR A 6 0.29 -22.62 55.88
CA THR A 6 -0.72 -22.14 54.96
C THR A 6 -0.01 -21.62 53.71
N PHE A 7 -0.11 -22.36 52.60
CA PHE A 7 0.34 -21.91 51.27
C PHE A 7 -0.71 -20.95 50.70
N LEU A 8 -0.39 -19.67 50.69
CA LEU A 8 -1.20 -18.67 50.05
C LEU A 8 -0.93 -18.74 48.51
N PHE A 9 -1.83 -19.37 47.76
CA PHE A 9 -1.83 -19.34 46.30
C PHE A 9 -2.31 -17.95 45.83
N VAL A 10 -1.37 -17.04 45.53
CA VAL A 10 -1.69 -15.80 44.80
C VAL A 10 -1.87 -16.18 43.35
N SER A 11 -3.11 -16.46 42.96
CA SER A 11 -3.48 -16.56 41.56
C SER A 11 -3.46 -15.13 40.97
N SER A 12 -2.31 -14.76 40.39
CA SER A 12 -2.25 -13.59 39.50
C SER A 12 -3.15 -13.90 38.30
N PHE A 13 -4.37 -13.37 38.30
CA PHE A 13 -5.19 -13.24 37.11
C PHE A 13 -4.42 -12.30 36.16
N LEU A 14 -3.61 -12.89 35.28
CA LEU A 14 -3.19 -12.22 34.05
C LEU A 14 -4.48 -12.01 33.27
N MET A 15 -5.09 -10.82 33.42
CA MET A 15 -6.05 -10.33 32.46
C MET A 15 -5.27 -10.22 31.14
N GLY A 16 -5.31 -11.28 30.34
CA GLY A 16 -4.86 -11.25 28.99
C GLY A 16 -5.79 -10.28 28.26
N SER A 17 -5.41 -9.01 28.17
CA SER A 17 -6.02 -8.11 27.21
C SER A 17 -5.83 -8.77 25.85
N SER A 18 -6.92 -9.19 25.20
CA SER A 18 -6.87 -9.71 23.84
C SER A 18 -6.21 -8.63 22.99
N GLN A 19 -4.97 -8.88 22.60
CA GLN A 19 -4.23 -7.96 21.75
C GLN A 19 -4.98 -7.85 20.43
N MET A 20 -5.30 -6.62 20.02
CA MET A 20 -5.97 -6.35 18.76
C MET A 20 -5.19 -6.99 17.61
N SER A 21 -5.89 -7.69 16.73
CA SER A 21 -5.35 -8.33 15.53
C SER A 21 -6.12 -7.85 14.31
N TYR A 22 -5.40 -7.50 13.26
CA TYR A 22 -5.96 -7.17 11.96
C TYR A 22 -5.73 -8.33 10.99
N SER A 23 -6.82 -8.89 10.48
CA SER A 23 -6.79 -10.07 9.60
C SER A 23 -6.98 -9.70 8.14
N SER A 24 -6.73 -10.65 7.25
CA SER A 24 -6.99 -10.47 5.82
C SER A 24 -8.47 -10.23 5.50
N GLY A 25 -9.38 -10.69 6.37
CA GLY A 25 -10.82 -10.45 6.23
C GLY A 25 -11.22 -9.00 6.48
N ASN A 26 -10.45 -8.27 7.29
CA ASN A 26 -10.67 -6.85 7.57
C ASN A 26 -10.14 -5.93 6.46
N TYR A 27 -9.27 -6.44 5.57
CA TYR A 27 -8.73 -5.66 4.47
C TYR A 27 -9.68 -5.66 3.28
N ALA A 28 -9.89 -4.50 2.67
CA ALA A 28 -10.80 -4.30 1.54
C ALA A 28 -10.74 -5.42 0.49
N SER A 29 -11.89 -5.79 -0.03
CA SER A 29 -12.04 -6.75 -1.13
C SER A 29 -12.98 -6.17 -2.17
N GLY A 30 -12.52 -6.11 -3.44
CA GLY A 30 -13.33 -5.57 -4.53
C GLY A 30 -13.28 -4.05 -4.62
N SER A 31 -14.39 -3.46 -5.05
CA SER A 31 -14.51 -2.00 -5.16
C SER A 31 -14.88 -1.39 -3.83
N TYR A 32 -14.08 -0.47 -3.36
CA TYR A 32 -14.23 0.20 -2.09
C TYR A 32 -13.77 1.66 -2.22
N SER A 33 -14.49 2.59 -1.61
CA SER A 33 -14.16 4.01 -1.64
C SER A 33 -14.16 4.57 -0.22
N ILE A 34 -13.05 5.20 0.16
CA ILE A 34 -12.93 5.93 1.43
C ILE A 34 -12.87 7.41 1.09
N PRO A 35 -13.73 8.25 1.68
CA PRO A 35 -13.55 9.69 1.61
C PRO A 35 -12.18 10.07 2.14
N MET A 36 -11.47 10.89 1.42
CA MET A 36 -10.16 11.39 1.82
C MET A 36 -10.15 12.90 1.80
N THR A 37 -9.40 13.45 2.72
CA THR A 37 -9.05 14.86 2.71
C THR A 37 -7.55 14.97 2.73
N THR A 38 -6.99 15.83 1.89
CA THR A 38 -5.57 16.14 1.92
C THR A 38 -5.35 17.39 2.76
N VAL A 39 -4.24 17.40 3.48
CA VAL A 39 -3.78 18.54 4.25
C VAL A 39 -2.56 19.15 3.57
N ALA A 40 -2.55 20.47 3.41
CA ALA A 40 -1.40 21.17 2.81
C ALA A 40 -0.13 20.90 3.63
N ARG A 41 0.95 20.49 2.94
CA ARG A 41 2.23 20.10 3.56
C ARG A 41 2.79 21.10 4.57
N GLY A 42 2.58 22.39 4.38
CA GLY A 42 3.05 23.43 5.27
C GLY A 42 2.25 23.63 6.56
N LEU A 43 1.13 22.92 6.69
CA LEU A 43 0.22 23.05 7.84
C LEU A 43 0.25 21.84 8.77
N LEU A 44 1.10 20.85 8.49
CA LEU A 44 1.26 19.67 9.35
C LEU A 44 2.17 20.02 10.51
N SER A 45 1.58 20.31 11.67
CA SER A 45 2.30 20.51 12.94
C SER A 45 2.29 19.27 13.83
N GLU A 46 1.53 18.24 13.44
CA GLU A 46 1.27 17.06 14.23
C GLU A 46 2.47 16.10 14.19
N ASN A 47 2.74 15.52 15.35
CA ASN A 47 3.76 14.49 15.48
C ASN A 47 3.18 13.11 15.18
N PHE A 48 3.44 12.59 13.99
CA PHE A 48 3.02 11.24 13.58
C PHE A 48 3.95 10.14 14.11
N ASP A 49 5.09 10.47 14.74
CA ASP A 49 6.06 9.47 15.25
C ASP A 49 5.70 8.93 16.64
N THR A 50 4.62 9.39 17.27
CA THR A 50 4.20 8.86 18.58
C THR A 50 3.79 7.40 18.48
N THR A 51 4.36 6.56 19.35
CA THR A 51 4.22 5.10 19.33
C THR A 51 3.89 4.55 20.72
N GLY A 52 3.30 3.37 20.79
CA GLY A 52 3.05 2.71 22.06
C GLY A 52 1.72 1.96 22.14
N ALA A 53 1.50 1.39 23.32
CA ALA A 53 0.26 0.71 23.69
C ALA A 53 -0.77 1.70 24.26
N ASN A 54 -2.06 1.47 23.97
CA ASN A 54 -3.18 2.28 24.49
C ASN A 54 -3.01 3.78 24.22
N MET A 55 -2.52 4.12 23.03
CA MET A 55 -2.31 5.49 22.60
C MET A 55 -3.62 6.18 22.24
N THR A 56 -3.63 7.51 22.38
CA THR A 56 -4.65 8.37 21.76
C THR A 56 -3.94 9.32 20.80
N TRP A 57 -4.24 9.19 19.52
CA TRP A 57 -3.79 10.09 18.47
C TRP A 57 -4.94 11.03 18.13
N ASP A 58 -4.82 12.28 18.54
CA ASP A 58 -5.84 13.30 18.29
C ASP A 58 -5.40 14.20 17.14
N TYR A 59 -6.03 13.98 16.00
CA TYR A 59 -5.87 14.78 14.78
C TYR A 59 -7.18 15.47 14.39
N SER A 60 -8.07 15.71 15.36
CA SER A 60 -9.36 16.35 15.14
C SER A 60 -9.26 17.77 14.57
N GLN A 61 -8.10 18.40 14.74
CA GLN A 61 -7.83 19.78 14.27
C GLN A 61 -7.09 19.83 12.93
N LEU A 62 -6.84 18.70 12.27
CA LEU A 62 -6.23 18.72 10.94
C LEU A 62 -7.08 19.52 9.96
N GLY A 63 -6.48 20.57 9.40
CA GLY A 63 -7.11 21.39 8.35
C GLY A 63 -7.36 20.55 7.10
N MET A 64 -8.50 20.75 6.48
CA MET A 64 -8.92 20.03 5.29
C MET A 64 -8.82 20.94 4.07
N ASP A 65 -7.94 20.62 3.14
CA ASP A 65 -7.66 21.45 1.96
C ASP A 65 -8.46 21.01 0.72
N VAL A 66 -8.47 19.71 0.45
CA VAL A 66 -9.14 19.13 -0.71
C VAL A 66 -9.82 17.83 -0.33
N SER A 67 -11.10 17.71 -0.63
CA SER A 67 -11.84 16.45 -0.49
C SER A 67 -11.66 15.59 -1.73
N GLY A 68 -11.37 14.32 -1.53
CA GLY A 68 -11.23 13.31 -2.56
C GLY A 68 -11.70 11.95 -2.07
N SER A 69 -11.42 10.92 -2.83
CA SER A 69 -11.67 9.55 -2.41
C SER A 69 -10.48 8.68 -2.76
N ARG A 70 -9.99 7.91 -1.78
CA ARG A 70 -9.12 6.78 -2.06
C ARG A 70 -10.00 5.57 -2.30
N TYR A 71 -9.73 4.81 -3.34
CA TYR A 71 -10.54 3.66 -3.67
C TYR A 71 -9.67 2.48 -4.05
N SER A 72 -10.19 1.29 -3.80
CA SER A 72 -9.77 0.07 -4.45
C SER A 72 -10.81 -0.29 -5.52
N VAL A 73 -10.38 -1.00 -6.52
CA VAL A 73 -11.23 -1.46 -7.62
C VAL A 73 -11.08 -2.95 -7.85
N THR A 74 -12.07 -3.56 -8.47
CA THR A 74 -11.85 -4.89 -9.01
C THR A 74 -10.84 -4.81 -10.15
N PRO A 75 -9.95 -5.79 -10.34
CA PRO A 75 -8.98 -5.75 -11.44
C PRO A 75 -9.62 -5.59 -12.81
N ALA A 76 -10.84 -6.12 -13.00
CA ALA A 76 -11.59 -5.97 -14.25
C ALA A 76 -12.05 -4.52 -14.53
N SER A 77 -12.37 -3.75 -13.49
CA SER A 77 -12.80 -2.35 -13.61
C SER A 77 -11.65 -1.33 -13.54
N SER A 78 -10.41 -1.79 -13.34
CA SER A 78 -9.25 -0.91 -13.21
C SER A 78 -8.86 -0.15 -14.49
N GLY A 79 -9.31 -0.64 -15.65
CA GLY A 79 -8.86 -0.15 -16.96
C GLY A 79 -7.52 -0.79 -17.42
N TYR A 80 -6.87 -1.62 -16.62
CA TYR A 80 -5.56 -2.23 -16.92
C TYR A 80 -5.62 -3.69 -17.35
N GLN A 81 -6.74 -4.37 -17.19
CA GLN A 81 -6.90 -5.77 -17.60
C GLN A 81 -6.72 -5.94 -19.12
N ALA A 82 -7.41 -5.15 -19.93
CA ALA A 82 -7.30 -5.24 -21.38
C ALA A 82 -5.90 -4.92 -21.90
N PRO A 83 -5.22 -3.83 -21.48
CA PRO A 83 -3.82 -3.59 -21.79
C PRO A 83 -2.89 -4.75 -21.42
N PHE A 84 -3.04 -5.33 -20.23
CA PHE A 84 -2.25 -6.48 -19.79
C PHE A 84 -2.44 -7.70 -20.73
N ILE A 85 -3.70 -8.04 -21.02
CA ILE A 85 -4.01 -9.19 -21.88
C ILE A 85 -3.42 -8.97 -23.28
N THR A 86 -3.58 -7.78 -23.84
CA THR A 86 -3.04 -7.41 -25.16
C THR A 86 -1.52 -7.57 -25.18
N GLN A 87 -0.82 -6.99 -24.20
CA GLN A 87 0.64 -7.08 -24.09
C GLN A 87 1.11 -8.53 -23.92
N CYS A 88 0.42 -9.31 -23.09
CA CYS A 88 0.70 -10.73 -22.88
C CYS A 88 0.53 -11.55 -24.17
N ILE A 89 -0.54 -11.31 -24.95
CA ILE A 89 -0.78 -11.99 -26.22
C ILE A 89 0.33 -11.66 -27.23
N LEU A 90 0.69 -10.39 -27.35
CA LEU A 90 1.78 -9.94 -28.21
C LEU A 90 3.13 -10.54 -27.83
N ALA A 91 3.33 -10.82 -26.55
CA ALA A 91 4.51 -11.55 -26.05
C ALA A 91 4.42 -13.08 -26.21
N GLY A 92 3.39 -13.61 -26.89
CA GLY A 92 3.23 -15.03 -27.17
C GLY A 92 2.43 -15.82 -26.13
N GLY A 93 1.80 -15.15 -25.15
CA GLY A 93 1.04 -15.83 -24.07
C GLY A 93 -0.31 -16.45 -24.50
N GLY A 94 -0.83 -16.06 -25.66
CA GLY A 94 -2.06 -16.64 -26.23
C GLY A 94 -3.26 -16.60 -25.27
N PHE A 95 -4.04 -17.70 -25.24
CA PHE A 95 -5.25 -17.79 -24.42
C PHE A 95 -5.00 -17.87 -22.90
N THR A 96 -3.77 -18.03 -22.46
CA THR A 96 -3.44 -18.11 -21.02
C THR A 96 -3.38 -16.75 -20.35
N CYS A 97 -3.38 -15.65 -21.10
CA CYS A 97 -3.19 -14.30 -20.56
C CYS A 97 -4.27 -13.85 -19.56
N LEU A 98 -5.53 -14.22 -19.78
CA LEU A 98 -6.60 -13.93 -18.81
C LEU A 98 -6.42 -14.76 -17.53
N THR A 99 -6.05 -16.03 -17.66
CA THR A 99 -5.76 -16.88 -16.50
C THR A 99 -4.57 -16.32 -15.71
N LYS A 100 -3.52 -15.88 -16.42
CA LYS A 100 -2.37 -15.23 -15.81
C LYS A 100 -2.78 -13.98 -15.04
N TRP A 101 -3.56 -13.07 -15.65
CA TRP A 101 -4.09 -11.89 -14.98
C TRP A 101 -4.82 -12.24 -13.68
N ASN A 102 -5.78 -13.19 -13.73
CA ASN A 102 -6.56 -13.61 -12.57
C ASN A 102 -5.71 -14.30 -11.49
N SER A 103 -4.60 -14.94 -11.87
CA SER A 103 -3.66 -15.54 -10.92
C SER A 103 -2.85 -14.48 -10.16
N LEU A 104 -2.51 -13.37 -10.83
CA LEU A 104 -1.69 -12.30 -10.29
C LEU A 104 -2.50 -11.26 -9.50
N THR A 105 -3.82 -11.13 -9.78
CA THR A 105 -4.59 -10.00 -9.29
C THR A 105 -5.97 -10.43 -8.75
N ASN A 106 -6.44 -9.79 -7.70
CA ASN A 106 -7.84 -9.83 -7.24
C ASN A 106 -8.29 -8.50 -6.60
N ILE A 107 -7.37 -7.53 -6.51
CA ILE A 107 -7.67 -6.18 -6.05
C ILE A 107 -6.75 -5.18 -6.77
N GLY A 108 -7.29 -4.04 -7.16
CA GLY A 108 -6.54 -2.89 -7.65
C GLY A 108 -6.49 -1.81 -6.58
N LEU A 109 -5.30 -1.39 -6.18
CA LEU A 109 -5.05 -0.35 -5.20
C LEU A 109 -4.62 0.92 -5.92
N VAL A 110 -5.33 2.02 -5.70
CA VAL A 110 -4.90 3.32 -6.20
C VAL A 110 -3.74 3.80 -5.35
N ASP A 111 -2.61 4.05 -5.98
CA ASP A 111 -1.42 4.54 -5.28
C ASP A 111 -1.43 6.07 -5.22
N ILE A 112 -1.45 6.71 -6.39
CA ILE A 112 -1.47 8.17 -6.56
C ILE A 112 -2.16 8.53 -7.88
N ASP A 113 -2.79 9.70 -7.91
CA ASP A 113 -3.47 10.20 -9.11
C ASP A 113 -2.48 10.62 -10.18
N SER A 114 -1.35 11.21 -9.79
CA SER A 114 -0.26 11.59 -10.69
C SER A 114 1.10 11.55 -10.02
N LEU A 115 2.14 11.28 -10.81
CA LEU A 115 3.54 11.29 -10.41
C LEU A 115 4.38 11.90 -11.51
N ASP A 116 5.05 13.00 -11.21
CA ASP A 116 6.04 13.58 -12.12
C ASP A 116 7.33 12.76 -12.08
N ALA A 117 7.66 12.16 -13.21
CA ALA A 117 8.86 11.34 -13.41
C ALA A 117 9.81 12.05 -14.39
N PHE A 118 10.42 13.16 -13.95
CA PHE A 118 11.40 13.98 -14.68
C PHE A 118 10.97 14.55 -16.03
N VAL A 119 10.69 13.68 -17.01
CA VAL A 119 10.45 14.04 -18.40
C VAL A 119 9.02 13.76 -18.84
N PHE A 120 8.23 13.10 -18.00
CA PHE A 120 6.82 12.77 -18.24
C PHE A 120 6.06 12.67 -16.92
N THR A 121 4.76 12.85 -16.98
CA THR A 121 3.86 12.64 -15.84
C THR A 121 3.14 11.31 -16.00
N LEU A 122 3.18 10.49 -14.95
CA LEU A 122 2.40 9.27 -14.83
C LEU A 122 1.07 9.59 -14.17
N TYR A 123 -0.01 9.08 -14.72
CA TYR A 123 -1.38 9.27 -14.21
C TYR A 123 -2.02 7.94 -13.83
N ASP A 124 -3.03 7.97 -12.99
CA ASP A 124 -3.81 6.81 -12.55
C ASP A 124 -2.92 5.63 -12.12
N VAL A 125 -1.90 5.92 -11.32
CA VAL A 125 -0.96 4.90 -10.89
C VAL A 125 -1.63 3.94 -9.92
N MET A 126 -1.68 2.68 -10.29
CA MET A 126 -2.32 1.61 -9.51
C MET A 126 -1.41 0.42 -9.32
N THR A 127 -1.50 -0.22 -8.15
CA THR A 127 -0.92 -1.55 -7.92
C THR A 127 -2.01 -2.60 -8.00
N MET A 128 -1.93 -3.48 -9.02
CA MET A 128 -2.76 -4.68 -9.09
C MET A 128 -2.13 -5.74 -8.20
N ALA A 129 -2.84 -6.09 -7.14
CA ALA A 129 -2.35 -6.99 -6.11
C ALA A 129 -3.17 -8.28 -6.02
N LYS A 130 -2.57 -9.30 -5.42
CA LYS A 130 -3.20 -10.55 -5.02
C LYS A 130 -3.28 -10.61 -3.50
N LYS A 131 -4.50 -10.63 -2.97
CA LYS A 131 -4.77 -10.96 -1.58
C LYS A 131 -5.04 -12.46 -1.48
N ALA A 132 -4.07 -13.23 -0.99
CA ALA A 132 -4.16 -14.68 -0.82
C ALA A 132 -3.12 -15.17 0.20
N ASN A 133 -3.38 -16.33 0.81
CA ASN A 133 -2.46 -17.00 1.72
C ASN A 133 -1.89 -16.07 2.81
N ASN A 134 -2.75 -15.29 3.42
CA ASN A 134 -2.37 -14.32 4.47
C ASN A 134 -1.37 -13.26 4.01
N LYS A 135 -1.33 -12.94 2.72
CA LYS A 135 -0.49 -11.90 2.15
C LYS A 135 -1.26 -11.03 1.17
N LEU A 136 -0.86 -9.77 1.10
CA LEU A 136 -1.20 -8.85 0.04
C LEU A 136 0.05 -8.60 -0.79
N ILE A 137 0.04 -9.05 -2.04
CA ILE A 137 1.23 -9.05 -2.90
C ILE A 137 0.94 -8.21 -4.15
N GLY A 138 1.72 -7.15 -4.36
CA GLY A 138 1.73 -6.35 -5.58
C GLY A 138 2.44 -7.10 -6.71
N ASN A 139 1.73 -7.34 -7.80
CA ASN A 139 2.24 -8.14 -8.92
C ASN A 139 2.29 -7.40 -10.25
N VAL A 140 1.41 -6.41 -10.44
CA VAL A 140 1.35 -5.64 -11.68
C VAL A 140 1.17 -4.16 -11.34
N LYS A 141 1.92 -3.29 -11.99
CA LYS A 141 1.75 -1.85 -11.95
C LYS A 141 0.97 -1.40 -13.18
N GLY A 142 -0.12 -0.67 -12.96
CA GLY A 142 -0.85 0.04 -13.99
C GLY A 142 -0.56 1.52 -13.90
N LEU A 143 -0.40 2.19 -15.02
CA LEU A 143 -0.19 3.63 -15.11
C LEU A 143 -0.63 4.14 -16.48
N LYS A 144 -0.88 5.44 -16.59
CA LYS A 144 -1.18 6.10 -17.86
C LYS A 144 -0.13 7.17 -18.14
N ILE A 145 0.21 7.29 -19.39
CA ILE A 145 1.03 8.40 -19.92
C ILE A 145 0.18 9.18 -20.89
N ILE A 146 0.28 10.50 -20.85
CA ILE A 146 -0.33 11.36 -21.87
C ILE A 146 0.74 11.67 -22.90
N ASP A 147 0.46 11.35 -24.15
CA ASP A 147 1.34 11.64 -25.26
C ASP A 147 1.33 13.13 -25.66
N SER A 148 2.16 13.51 -26.63
CA SER A 148 2.29 14.90 -27.10
C SER A 148 1.05 15.47 -27.76
N ILE A 149 0.08 14.63 -28.12
CA ILE A 149 -1.21 15.03 -28.74
C ILE A 149 -2.38 14.88 -27.77
N GLY A 150 -2.11 14.60 -26.49
CA GLY A 150 -3.11 14.52 -25.43
C GLY A 150 -3.82 13.16 -25.31
N ILE A 151 -3.34 12.11 -25.99
CA ILE A 151 -3.91 10.77 -25.88
C ILE A 151 -3.36 10.09 -24.63
N SER A 152 -4.27 9.58 -23.81
CA SER A 152 -3.92 8.81 -22.63
C SER A 152 -3.67 7.35 -22.99
N ILE A 153 -2.44 6.89 -22.82
CA ILE A 153 -1.99 5.52 -23.13
C ILE A 153 -1.87 4.73 -21.84
N PRO A 154 -2.72 3.71 -21.62
CA PRO A 154 -2.58 2.82 -20.47
C PRO A 154 -1.41 1.85 -20.67
N ILE A 155 -0.55 1.75 -19.68
CA ILE A 155 0.64 0.90 -19.65
C ILE A 155 0.55 -0.02 -18.44
N VAL A 156 1.01 -1.24 -18.61
CA VAL A 156 1.12 -2.21 -17.52
C VAL A 156 2.52 -2.77 -17.44
N ALA A 157 2.98 -2.98 -16.21
CA ALA A 157 4.27 -3.62 -15.92
C ALA A 157 4.08 -4.72 -14.89
N GLU A 158 4.44 -5.95 -15.26
CA GLU A 158 4.58 -7.00 -14.27
C GLU A 158 5.77 -6.67 -13.36
N TYR A 159 5.62 -6.95 -12.07
CA TYR A 159 6.75 -6.86 -11.16
C TYR A 159 7.78 -7.92 -11.51
N THR A 160 9.01 -7.53 -11.70
CA THR A 160 10.16 -8.45 -11.83
C THR A 160 10.52 -9.07 -10.49
N SER A 161 10.16 -8.40 -9.40
CA SER A 161 10.17 -8.91 -8.04
C SER A 161 8.87 -8.49 -7.36
N PRO A 162 7.90 -9.41 -7.15
CA PRO A 162 6.64 -9.09 -6.47
C PRO A 162 6.84 -8.56 -5.07
N ASP A 163 6.09 -7.50 -4.71
CA ASP A 163 6.19 -6.85 -3.40
C ASP A 163 5.17 -7.40 -2.42
N THR A 164 5.61 -7.94 -1.29
CA THR A 164 4.71 -8.26 -0.19
C THR A 164 4.37 -6.99 0.58
N ILE A 165 3.22 -6.38 0.24
CA ILE A 165 2.75 -5.12 0.81
C ILE A 165 2.39 -5.30 2.29
N LEU A 166 1.64 -6.37 2.62
CA LEU A 166 1.23 -6.72 3.98
C LEU A 166 1.23 -8.24 4.18
N THR A 167 1.46 -8.67 5.40
CA THR A 167 1.21 -10.05 5.86
C THR A 167 0.12 -10.03 6.93
N PHE A 168 -0.77 -11.03 6.92
CA PHE A 168 -1.89 -11.14 7.85
C PHE A 168 -1.84 -12.46 8.64
N PRO A 169 -2.40 -12.53 9.84
CA PRO A 169 -2.78 -11.39 10.65
C PRO A 169 -1.57 -10.61 11.14
N PHE A 170 -1.77 -9.37 11.56
CA PHE A 170 -0.75 -8.63 12.27
C PHE A 170 -1.30 -7.99 13.54
N THR A 171 -0.43 -7.84 14.52
CA THR A 171 -0.68 -7.33 15.86
C THR A 171 0.38 -6.30 16.24
N TYR A 172 0.22 -5.65 17.39
CA TYR A 172 1.22 -4.71 17.89
C TYR A 172 2.61 -5.34 17.99
N GLN A 173 3.63 -4.61 17.52
CA GLN A 173 5.06 -4.97 17.38
C GLN A 173 5.40 -5.89 16.20
N ASP A 174 4.43 -6.41 15.47
CA ASP A 174 4.73 -7.15 14.24
C ASP A 174 5.39 -6.26 13.19
N SER A 175 6.23 -6.87 12.38
CA SER A 175 6.93 -6.20 11.29
C SER A 175 7.22 -7.16 10.14
N SER A 176 7.46 -6.62 8.95
CA SER A 176 7.91 -7.40 7.80
C SER A 176 8.75 -6.54 6.87
N LYS A 177 9.59 -7.22 6.07
CA LYS A 177 10.39 -6.61 5.02
C LYS A 177 10.13 -7.30 3.71
N SER A 178 10.13 -6.55 2.62
CA SER A 178 10.03 -7.05 1.27
C SER A 178 10.86 -6.20 0.33
N TYR A 179 11.14 -6.75 -0.85
CA TYR A 179 11.77 -6.06 -1.95
C TYR A 179 10.81 -6.07 -3.13
N GLY A 180 10.58 -4.92 -3.75
CA GLY A 180 9.76 -4.77 -4.94
C GLY A 180 10.58 -4.20 -6.10
N ALA A 181 10.30 -4.70 -7.31
CA ALA A 181 10.90 -4.17 -8.52
C ALA A 181 9.92 -4.29 -9.70
N TRP A 182 9.79 -3.21 -10.46
CA TRP A 182 9.01 -3.17 -11.70
C TRP A 182 9.60 -2.14 -12.66
N GLY A 183 9.22 -2.19 -13.91
CA GLY A 183 9.66 -1.21 -14.88
C GLY A 183 8.86 -1.27 -16.16
N VAL A 184 8.89 -0.18 -16.90
CA VAL A 184 8.26 -0.03 -18.22
C VAL A 184 9.31 0.36 -19.26
N ASP A 185 9.16 -0.21 -20.46
CA ASP A 185 9.91 0.19 -21.63
C ASP A 185 8.96 0.91 -22.59
N LEU A 186 9.20 2.20 -22.78
CA LEU A 186 8.36 3.07 -23.60
C LEU A 186 8.79 3.12 -25.06
N THR A 187 9.80 2.35 -25.46
CA THR A 187 10.26 2.30 -26.85
C THR A 187 9.18 1.81 -27.80
N SER A 188 8.31 0.91 -27.32
CA SER A 188 7.17 0.39 -28.07
C SER A 188 6.12 1.45 -28.46
N ILE A 189 6.09 2.58 -27.75
CA ILE A 189 5.22 3.74 -28.04
C ILE A 189 5.98 4.93 -28.61
N GLY A 190 7.19 4.68 -29.15
CA GLY A 190 8.00 5.70 -29.81
C GLY A 190 8.82 6.61 -28.87
N GLN A 191 8.82 6.31 -27.56
CA GLN A 191 9.62 7.05 -26.59
C GLN A 191 10.88 6.23 -26.24
N ASN A 192 12.06 6.77 -26.53
CA ASN A 192 13.32 6.09 -26.18
C ASN A 192 13.68 6.24 -24.71
N ILE A 193 12.75 5.77 -23.86
CA ILE A 193 12.82 5.89 -22.41
C ILE A 193 12.49 4.54 -21.78
N GLN A 194 13.31 4.11 -20.82
CA GLN A 194 12.97 3.04 -19.90
C GLN A 194 12.88 3.61 -18.49
N TYR A 195 11.82 3.26 -17.80
CA TYR A 195 11.61 3.64 -16.39
C TYR A 195 11.58 2.40 -15.52
N LYS A 196 12.40 2.38 -14.49
CA LYS A 196 12.52 1.26 -13.57
C LYS A 196 12.47 1.76 -12.12
N VAL A 197 11.71 1.07 -11.30
CA VAL A 197 11.58 1.34 -9.88
C VAL A 197 12.01 0.10 -9.10
N THR A 198 12.87 0.30 -8.13
CA THR A 198 13.25 -0.71 -7.14
C THR A 198 13.14 -0.13 -5.75
N TYR A 199 12.68 -0.92 -4.80
CA TYR A 199 12.58 -0.44 -3.41
C TYR A 199 12.65 -1.58 -2.41
N ASN A 200 13.15 -1.23 -1.21
CA ASN A 200 12.98 -2.04 -0.02
C ASN A 200 11.82 -1.45 0.78
N ARG A 201 10.84 -2.29 1.08
CA ARG A 201 9.74 -1.98 1.98
C ARG A 201 10.02 -2.56 3.36
N GLU A 202 9.82 -1.75 4.38
CA GLU A 202 9.74 -2.21 5.76
C GLU A 202 8.48 -1.63 6.38
N TRP A 203 7.64 -2.46 7.00
CA TRP A 203 6.54 -1.99 7.80
C TRP A 203 6.62 -2.57 9.21
N LYS A 204 6.10 -1.80 10.18
CA LYS A 204 6.05 -2.16 11.58
C LYS A 204 4.79 -1.62 12.22
N VAL A 205 4.13 -2.44 13.06
CA VAL A 205 3.04 -2.00 13.91
C VAL A 205 3.61 -1.33 15.15
N GLU A 206 3.62 -0.01 15.16
CA GLU A 206 4.29 0.79 16.18
C GLU A 206 3.40 1.17 17.36
N GLY A 207 2.09 0.95 17.24
CA GLY A 207 1.17 1.28 18.32
C GLY A 207 -0.24 0.75 18.10
N TYR A 208 -1.04 0.80 19.16
CA TYR A 208 -2.46 0.56 19.12
C TYR A 208 -3.21 1.49 20.10
N GLY A 209 -4.47 1.77 19.81
CA GLY A 209 -5.28 2.65 20.66
C GLY A 209 -6.43 3.30 19.93
N THR A 210 -6.65 4.59 20.20
CA THR A 210 -7.73 5.40 19.64
C THR A 210 -7.18 6.45 18.69
N LEU A 211 -7.78 6.56 17.50
CA LEU A 211 -7.53 7.62 16.52
C LEU A 211 -8.74 8.55 16.48
N ILE A 212 -8.53 9.84 16.70
CA ILE A 212 -9.52 10.89 16.56
C ILE A 212 -9.19 11.69 15.30
N THR A 213 -10.11 11.69 14.35
CA THR A 213 -10.00 12.47 13.11
C THR A 213 -11.03 13.61 13.13
N PRO A 214 -10.97 14.59 12.21
CA PRO A 214 -12.01 15.62 12.09
C PRO A 214 -13.42 15.05 11.82
N TYR A 215 -13.53 13.81 11.36
CA TYR A 215 -14.79 13.18 10.99
C TYR A 215 -15.37 12.28 12.07
N GLN A 216 -14.49 11.49 12.72
CA GLN A 216 -14.94 10.49 13.70
C GLN A 216 -13.80 9.99 14.57
N THR A 217 -14.18 9.28 15.63
CA THR A 217 -13.27 8.57 16.53
C THR A 217 -13.27 7.09 16.18
N HIS A 218 -12.09 6.55 15.94
CA HIS A 218 -11.84 5.12 15.71
C HIS A 218 -11.21 4.53 16.98
N ASN A 219 -11.93 3.62 17.61
CA ASN A 219 -11.41 2.88 18.76
C ASN A 219 -10.77 1.57 18.29
N ASN A 220 -9.71 1.14 18.97
CA ASN A 220 -9.02 -0.11 18.66
C ASN A 220 -8.37 -0.12 17.26
N VAL A 221 -7.60 0.89 16.93
CA VAL A 221 -6.78 0.96 15.70
C VAL A 221 -5.37 0.43 15.95
N LEU A 222 -4.78 -0.17 14.93
CA LEU A 222 -3.36 -0.50 14.84
C LEU A 222 -2.65 0.52 13.96
N LYS A 223 -1.65 1.20 14.52
CA LYS A 223 -0.80 2.13 13.77
C LYS A 223 0.36 1.40 13.13
N VAL A 224 0.42 1.46 11.82
CA VAL A 224 1.51 0.88 11.01
C VAL A 224 2.34 1.99 10.40
N LYS A 225 3.65 1.95 10.61
CA LYS A 225 4.62 2.77 9.89
C LYS A 225 5.22 1.93 8.78
N THR A 226 5.10 2.40 7.55
CA THR A 226 5.75 1.82 6.37
C THR A 226 6.85 2.75 5.90
N THR A 227 8.02 2.19 5.63
CA THR A 227 9.15 2.90 5.01
C THR A 227 9.48 2.22 3.69
N LEU A 228 9.62 3.02 2.65
CA LEU A 228 10.12 2.59 1.35
C LEU A 228 11.42 3.33 1.05
N ASP A 229 12.51 2.59 0.97
CA ASP A 229 13.78 3.09 0.43
C ASP A 229 13.79 2.74 -1.06
N GLN A 230 13.49 3.73 -1.90
CA GLN A 230 13.20 3.57 -3.33
C GLN A 230 14.25 4.22 -4.19
N VAL A 231 14.52 3.62 -5.34
CA VAL A 231 15.30 4.22 -6.41
C VAL A 231 14.46 4.20 -7.69
N ASP A 232 14.15 5.39 -8.18
CA ASP A 232 13.55 5.61 -9.49
C ASP A 232 14.67 5.78 -10.52
N SER A 233 14.74 4.92 -11.51
CA SER A 233 15.76 4.96 -12.55
C SER A 233 15.11 5.23 -13.90
N VAL A 234 15.57 6.29 -14.56
CA VAL A 234 15.20 6.61 -15.94
C VAL A 234 16.44 6.36 -16.81
N VAL A 235 16.30 5.54 -17.82
CA VAL A 235 17.32 5.39 -18.87
C VAL A 235 16.90 6.22 -20.05
N PHE A 236 17.70 7.22 -20.35
CA PHE A 236 17.52 8.14 -21.47
C PHE A 236 18.78 8.10 -22.35
N PHE A 237 18.62 7.75 -23.63
CA PHE A 237 19.77 7.55 -24.55
C PHE A 237 20.90 6.69 -23.97
N ALA A 238 20.54 5.52 -23.39
CA ALA A 238 21.45 4.57 -22.77
C ALA A 238 22.21 5.06 -21.50
N THR A 239 21.89 6.24 -20.99
CA THR A 239 22.46 6.73 -19.73
C THR A 239 21.43 6.56 -18.59
N PRO A 240 21.69 5.70 -17.59
CA PRO A 240 20.80 5.56 -16.44
C PRO A 240 20.99 6.74 -15.49
N LEU A 241 19.88 7.35 -15.09
CA LEU A 241 19.80 8.32 -14.02
C LEU A 241 18.97 7.73 -12.89
N GLY A 242 19.56 7.49 -11.74
CA GLY A 242 18.87 6.95 -10.56
C GLY A 242 18.63 8.05 -9.52
N LEU A 243 17.39 8.15 -9.03
CA LEU A 243 17.02 9.05 -7.94
C LEU A 243 16.60 8.25 -6.72
N PRO A 244 17.41 8.27 -5.68
CA PRO A 244 16.99 7.71 -4.41
C PRO A 244 15.93 8.61 -3.75
N ARG A 245 14.91 8.00 -3.18
CA ARG A 245 13.97 8.67 -2.31
C ARG A 245 13.51 7.76 -1.18
N LYS A 246 13.22 8.37 -0.04
CA LYS A 246 12.66 7.69 1.11
C LYS A 246 11.22 8.16 1.30
N ILE A 247 10.30 7.20 1.35
CA ILE A 247 8.88 7.45 1.62
C ILE A 247 8.58 6.86 2.98
N VAL A 248 7.91 7.64 3.83
CA VAL A 248 7.41 7.19 5.13
C VAL A 248 5.90 7.42 5.13
N GLU A 249 5.16 6.35 5.43
CA GLU A 249 3.70 6.35 5.47
C GLU A 249 3.25 5.86 6.85
N TYR A 250 2.26 6.53 7.43
CA TYR A 250 1.58 6.12 8.65
C TYR A 250 0.14 5.77 8.30
N THR A 251 -0.26 4.55 8.63
CA THR A 251 -1.62 4.05 8.38
C THR A 251 -2.20 3.50 9.68
N TRP A 252 -3.43 3.89 9.99
CA TRP A 252 -4.18 3.32 11.09
C TRP A 252 -5.22 2.34 10.54
N TYR A 253 -5.12 1.09 10.97
CA TYR A 253 -6.02 0.02 10.57
C TYR A 253 -7.05 -0.21 11.67
N ASP A 254 -8.31 0.02 11.35
CA ASP A 254 -9.46 -0.27 12.22
C ASP A 254 -10.12 -1.56 11.75
N ALA A 255 -10.17 -2.58 12.63
CA ALA A 255 -10.76 -3.87 12.31
C ALA A 255 -12.29 -3.82 12.14
N ASN A 256 -12.93 -2.74 12.59
CA ASN A 256 -14.38 -2.52 12.53
C ASN A 256 -14.79 -1.56 11.41
N PHE A 257 -13.83 -1.04 10.67
CA PHE A 257 -14.06 -0.11 9.59
C PHE A 257 -13.68 -0.76 8.26
N GLU A 258 -14.70 -1.11 7.47
CA GLU A 258 -14.56 -1.63 6.11
C GLU A 258 -14.46 -0.50 5.09
#